data_f93a83c9b9ec12f3a7318fd0942e6e01
#
_entry.id   f93a83c9b9ec12f3a7318fd0942e6e01
#
_cell.length_a   1.000
_cell.length_b   1.000
_cell.length_c   1.000
_cell.angle_alpha   90.00
_cell.angle_beta   90.00
_cell.angle_gamma   90.00
#
_symmetry.space_group_name_H-M   'P 1'
#
loop_
_entity.id
_entity.type
_entity.pdbx_description
1 polymer ?
#
loop_
_entity_poly.entity_id
_entity_poly.type
_entity_poly.pdbx_seq_one_letter_code
_entity_poly.pdbx_strand_id
1 'polypeptide(L)'
;MSDNLNSSNSEAAKQSAARKTPRLGWLDALRGFTMILVVMNHVALKSFGMQIRWSAALQFFLLFRMPLFFFISGFLAYKASRVWDGHTLRELSVKKMRVQLIPTIVFFLLFLAMIPTTPFVPSLMEALASSMKAGYWFTLVLLYMLLTFYAFSYVESKIFRRYEGTGARGRENTPAPPILIILLFIISLCFFETCYLPRYFSWALGHKGPQNEFLNYSSLVEMFRYFPFFLYGTIVHRYWDQAQRLMDSRWFYPVVLALAVVMSLEVIKWHTLHMEWASLPHTLAMFLLLSIVFMFFRHEQAFFGETRFGKGLQFIGRRTLDIYLLHYFFLPKLPMVGLFFFTNRHNFLLDTTASLLVALVIVAFCIITSQLIRVSPFLKKYLFGR
;
A
#
# COMPACT_ATOMS: atom_id res chain seq x y z
N MET A 1 -52.05 18.87 -10.61
CA MET A 1 -51.55 17.55 -10.99
C MET A 1 -50.05 17.56 -11.37
N SER A 2 -49.47 18.73 -11.68
CA SER A 2 -48.04 18.91 -12.03
C SER A 2 -47.06 18.97 -10.86
N ASP A 3 -47.52 19.35 -9.66
CA ASP A 3 -46.62 19.49 -8.48
C ASP A 3 -46.23 18.15 -7.84
N ASN A 4 -47.04 17.11 -7.97
CA ASN A 4 -46.72 15.78 -7.45
C ASN A 4 -45.67 15.02 -8.29
N LEU A 5 -45.50 15.32 -9.58
CA LEU A 5 -44.49 14.72 -10.44
C LEU A 5 -43.10 15.28 -10.21
N ASN A 6 -43.00 16.56 -9.83
CA ASN A 6 -41.71 17.18 -9.50
C ASN A 6 -41.16 16.77 -8.13
N SER A 7 -42.04 16.51 -7.13
CA SER A 7 -41.61 16.02 -5.84
C SER A 7 -41.13 14.57 -5.89
N SER A 8 -41.78 13.69 -6.64
CA SER A 8 -41.37 12.28 -6.80
C SER A 8 -40.05 12.14 -7.54
N ASN A 9 -39.81 12.97 -8.57
CA ASN A 9 -38.54 13.00 -9.30
C ASN A 9 -37.39 13.56 -8.45
N SER A 10 -37.66 14.53 -7.58
CA SER A 10 -36.67 15.06 -6.61
C SER A 10 -36.31 14.07 -5.52
N GLU A 11 -37.27 13.30 -5.03
CA GLU A 11 -37.02 12.24 -4.04
C GLU A 11 -36.32 11.03 -4.66
N ALA A 12 -36.68 10.60 -5.87
CA ALA A 12 -35.99 9.56 -6.60
C ALA A 12 -34.53 9.94 -6.94
N ALA A 13 -34.29 11.20 -7.29
CA ALA A 13 -32.94 11.74 -7.49
C ALA A 13 -32.14 11.83 -6.19
N LYS A 14 -32.76 12.19 -5.05
CA LYS A 14 -32.14 12.17 -3.73
C LYS A 14 -31.87 10.76 -3.23
N GLN A 15 -32.75 9.78 -3.47
CA GLN A 15 -32.54 8.37 -3.13
C GLN A 15 -31.49 7.72 -4.02
N SER A 16 -31.37 8.08 -5.30
CA SER A 16 -30.29 7.64 -6.19
C SER A 16 -28.92 8.19 -5.77
N ALA A 17 -28.85 9.43 -5.30
CA ALA A 17 -27.62 10.06 -4.79
C ALA A 17 -27.17 9.48 -3.43
N ALA A 18 -28.06 8.85 -2.68
CA ALA A 18 -27.81 8.32 -1.33
C ALA A 18 -27.37 6.85 -1.30
N ARG A 19 -27.37 6.10 -2.41
CA ARG A 19 -26.82 4.74 -2.46
C ARG A 19 -25.30 4.79 -2.41
N LYS A 20 -24.75 4.97 -1.19
CA LYS A 20 -23.32 4.66 -0.94
C LYS A 20 -23.08 3.22 -1.37
N THR A 21 -22.23 3.03 -2.37
CA THR A 21 -21.76 1.69 -2.76
C THR A 21 -21.40 0.90 -1.49
N PRO A 22 -21.92 -0.32 -1.33
CA PRO A 22 -21.69 -1.09 -0.12
C PRO A 22 -20.19 -1.28 0.06
N ARG A 23 -19.72 -1.00 1.27
CA ARG A 23 -18.30 -1.05 1.60
C ARG A 23 -17.84 -2.50 1.62
N LEU A 24 -16.77 -2.81 0.90
CA LEU A 24 -16.20 -4.15 0.82
C LEU A 24 -15.47 -4.48 2.14
N GLY A 25 -16.16 -5.19 3.05
CA GLY A 25 -15.64 -5.54 4.37
C GLY A 25 -14.35 -6.37 4.29
N TRP A 26 -14.31 -7.35 3.37
CA TRP A 26 -13.12 -8.18 3.16
C TRP A 26 -11.88 -7.36 2.73
N LEU A 27 -12.08 -6.28 1.98
CA LEU A 27 -10.99 -5.40 1.56
C LEU A 27 -10.47 -4.53 2.73
N ASP A 28 -11.36 -4.10 3.62
CA ASP A 28 -10.93 -3.46 4.87
C ASP A 28 -10.18 -4.47 5.76
N ALA A 29 -10.60 -5.74 5.81
CA ALA A 29 -9.89 -6.80 6.54
C ALA A 29 -8.50 -7.06 5.95
N LEU A 30 -8.38 -7.12 4.63
CA LEU A 30 -7.10 -7.26 3.93
C LEU A 30 -6.14 -6.10 4.25
N ARG A 31 -6.64 -4.86 4.31
CA ARG A 31 -5.86 -3.70 4.76
C ARG A 31 -5.37 -3.84 6.21
N GLY A 32 -6.23 -4.36 7.08
CA GLY A 32 -5.90 -4.62 8.48
C GLY A 32 -4.81 -5.67 8.62
N PHE A 33 -4.95 -6.78 7.91
CA PHE A 33 -3.94 -7.83 7.82
C PHE A 33 -2.59 -7.28 7.36
N THR A 34 -2.60 -6.54 6.24
CA THR A 34 -1.38 -5.95 5.69
C THR A 34 -0.71 -4.97 6.66
N MET A 35 -1.50 -4.19 7.41
CA MET A 35 -0.97 -3.26 8.42
C MET A 35 -0.32 -3.99 9.59
N ILE A 36 -0.89 -5.11 10.03
CA ILE A 36 -0.27 -5.96 11.06
C ILE A 36 1.09 -6.48 10.57
N LEU A 37 1.19 -6.93 9.31
CA LEU A 37 2.47 -7.39 8.73
C LEU A 37 3.52 -6.25 8.68
N VAL A 38 3.10 -5.01 8.43
CA VAL A 38 4.00 -3.86 8.45
C VAL A 38 4.56 -3.61 9.85
N VAL A 39 3.70 -3.60 10.88
CA VAL A 39 4.13 -3.40 12.28
C VAL A 39 5.00 -4.57 12.72
N MET A 40 4.61 -5.82 12.42
CA MET A 40 5.36 -7.05 12.71
C MET A 40 6.80 -6.96 12.18
N ASN A 41 6.98 -6.49 10.96
CA ASN A 41 8.32 -6.30 10.40
C ASN A 41 9.15 -5.25 11.16
N HIS A 42 8.52 -4.14 11.57
CA HIS A 42 9.24 -3.12 12.35
C HIS A 42 9.59 -3.62 13.74
N VAL A 43 8.77 -4.46 14.35
CA VAL A 43 9.10 -5.18 15.60
C VAL A 43 10.33 -6.06 15.39
N ALA A 44 10.32 -6.91 14.36
CA ALA A 44 11.45 -7.80 14.07
C ALA A 44 12.76 -7.03 13.87
N LEU A 45 12.74 -5.99 13.02
CA LEU A 45 13.95 -5.24 12.67
C LEU A 45 14.41 -4.29 13.78
N LYS A 46 13.48 -3.54 14.39
CA LYS A 46 13.82 -2.44 15.31
C LYS A 46 13.74 -2.81 16.78
N SER A 47 12.79 -3.67 17.17
CA SER A 47 12.68 -4.12 18.55
C SER A 47 13.62 -5.27 18.87
N PHE A 48 13.64 -6.30 18.01
CA PHE A 48 14.48 -7.47 18.20
C PHE A 48 15.88 -7.36 17.56
N GLY A 49 16.11 -6.36 16.70
CA GLY A 49 17.38 -6.21 15.99
C GLY A 49 17.67 -7.29 14.96
N MET A 50 16.63 -8.01 14.48
CA MET A 50 16.79 -9.05 13.47
C MET A 50 17.24 -8.48 12.14
N GLN A 51 18.11 -9.19 11.42
CA GLN A 51 18.48 -8.81 10.06
C GLN A 51 17.65 -9.61 9.05
N ILE A 52 17.20 -8.93 7.98
CA ILE A 52 16.37 -9.57 6.94
C ILE A 52 17.04 -10.82 6.38
N ARG A 53 18.36 -10.76 6.13
CA ARG A 53 19.15 -11.86 5.56
C ARG A 53 19.19 -13.13 6.42
N TRP A 54 18.88 -13.04 7.71
CA TRP A 54 18.95 -14.16 8.64
C TRP A 54 17.58 -14.81 8.91
N SER A 55 16.49 -14.12 8.60
CA SER A 55 15.14 -14.60 8.86
C SER A 55 14.38 -14.91 7.57
N ALA A 56 14.07 -16.19 7.35
CA ALA A 56 13.23 -16.62 6.24
C ALA A 56 11.83 -15.99 6.28
N ALA A 57 11.29 -15.77 7.48
CA ALA A 57 10.00 -15.09 7.66
C ALA A 57 10.04 -13.65 7.17
N LEU A 58 11.07 -12.89 7.54
CA LEU A 58 11.24 -11.51 7.10
C LEU A 58 11.43 -11.43 5.57
N GLN A 59 12.23 -12.31 4.99
CA GLN A 59 12.42 -12.38 3.54
C GLN A 59 11.12 -12.67 2.81
N PHE A 60 10.36 -13.66 3.28
CA PHE A 60 9.09 -14.04 2.69
C PHE A 60 8.06 -12.89 2.73
N PHE A 61 7.84 -12.28 3.90
CA PHE A 61 6.88 -11.18 4.04
C PHE A 61 7.33 -9.91 3.29
N LEU A 62 8.62 -9.70 3.09
CA LEU A 62 9.16 -8.59 2.32
C LEU A 62 8.66 -8.59 0.86
N LEU A 63 8.49 -9.79 0.27
CA LEU A 63 8.08 -9.93 -1.13
C LEU A 63 6.70 -9.36 -1.40
N PHE A 64 5.76 -9.41 -0.46
CA PHE A 64 4.39 -9.02 -0.78
C PHE A 64 3.73 -7.99 0.16
N ARG A 65 4.18 -7.80 1.41
CA ARG A 65 3.48 -6.94 2.37
C ARG A 65 3.30 -5.49 1.90
N MET A 66 4.38 -4.84 1.43
CA MET A 66 4.30 -3.47 0.92
C MET A 66 3.70 -3.41 -0.49
N PRO A 67 4.08 -4.29 -1.44
CA PRO A 67 3.37 -4.43 -2.70
C PRO A 67 1.85 -4.55 -2.54
N LEU A 68 1.39 -5.39 -1.63
CA LEU A 68 -0.04 -5.59 -1.34
C LEU A 68 -0.70 -4.31 -0.82
N PHE A 69 -0.01 -3.56 0.05
CA PHE A 69 -0.56 -2.30 0.57
C PHE A 69 -0.75 -1.25 -0.53
N PHE A 70 0.23 -1.12 -1.43
CA PHE A 70 0.13 -0.22 -2.58
C PHE A 70 -0.88 -0.70 -3.62
N PHE A 71 -0.97 -2.00 -3.85
CA PHE A 71 -2.00 -2.61 -4.70
C PHE A 71 -3.41 -2.27 -4.19
N ILE A 72 -3.70 -2.49 -2.91
CA ILE A 72 -5.00 -2.14 -2.31
C ILE A 72 -5.26 -0.64 -2.43
N SER A 73 -4.24 0.19 -2.27
CA SER A 73 -4.37 1.64 -2.42
C SER A 73 -4.72 2.05 -3.84
N GLY A 74 -4.11 1.42 -4.85
CA GLY A 74 -4.41 1.60 -6.26
C GLY A 74 -5.81 1.09 -6.61
N PHE A 75 -6.19 -0.09 -6.12
CA PHE A 75 -7.53 -0.65 -6.27
C PHE A 75 -8.60 0.32 -5.77
N LEU A 76 -8.40 0.93 -4.61
CA LEU A 76 -9.33 1.89 -4.03
C LEU A 76 -9.27 3.30 -4.67
N ALA A 77 -8.19 3.63 -5.37
CA ALA A 77 -8.04 4.92 -6.03
C ALA A 77 -8.93 5.04 -7.28
N TYR A 78 -9.12 3.94 -8.00
CA TYR A 78 -10.00 3.90 -9.17
C TYR A 78 -11.46 3.99 -8.75
N LYS A 79 -12.25 4.74 -9.52
CA LYS A 79 -13.73 4.82 -9.42
C LYS A 79 -14.29 5.05 -10.80
N ALA A 80 -15.07 4.09 -11.30
CA ALA A 80 -15.69 4.16 -12.62
C ALA A 80 -16.61 5.38 -12.81
N SER A 81 -17.38 5.73 -11.75
CA SER A 81 -18.32 6.86 -11.77
C SER A 81 -17.68 8.25 -11.65
N ARG A 82 -16.34 8.34 -11.62
CA ARG A 82 -15.67 9.64 -11.43
C ARG A 82 -15.46 10.35 -12.75
N VAL A 83 -16.03 11.53 -12.86
CA VAL A 83 -15.75 12.47 -13.96
C VAL A 83 -14.44 13.21 -13.67
N TRP A 84 -13.50 13.16 -14.62
CA TRP A 84 -12.21 13.83 -14.50
C TRP A 84 -12.22 15.16 -15.24
N ASP A 85 -12.26 16.24 -14.48
CA ASP A 85 -12.09 17.62 -14.94
C ASP A 85 -11.03 18.34 -14.07
N GLY A 86 -10.72 19.60 -14.42
CA GLY A 86 -9.72 20.37 -13.68
C GLY A 86 -10.13 20.66 -12.23
N HIS A 87 -11.42 20.80 -11.96
CA HIS A 87 -11.95 21.02 -10.62
C HIS A 87 -11.78 19.76 -9.76
N THR A 88 -12.22 18.60 -10.26
CA THR A 88 -12.07 17.30 -9.58
C THR A 88 -10.60 16.97 -9.31
N LEU A 89 -9.71 17.21 -10.27
CA LEU A 89 -8.28 17.02 -10.10
C LEU A 89 -7.74 17.86 -8.93
N ARG A 90 -8.04 19.15 -8.91
CA ARG A 90 -7.61 20.10 -7.87
C ARG A 90 -8.19 19.72 -6.50
N GLU A 91 -9.50 19.48 -6.43
CA GLU A 91 -10.18 19.14 -5.18
C GLU A 91 -9.60 17.88 -4.53
N LEU A 92 -9.46 16.79 -5.31
CA LEU A 92 -8.92 15.53 -4.82
C LEU A 92 -7.46 15.64 -4.42
N SER A 93 -6.65 16.35 -5.20
CA SER A 93 -5.23 16.58 -4.90
C SER A 93 -5.06 17.35 -3.60
N VAL A 94 -5.75 18.48 -3.44
CA VAL A 94 -5.69 19.29 -2.22
C VAL A 94 -6.20 18.51 -1.01
N LYS A 95 -7.31 17.78 -1.16
CA LYS A 95 -7.85 16.93 -0.10
C LYS A 95 -6.85 15.86 0.33
N LYS A 96 -6.19 15.19 -0.61
CA LYS A 96 -5.19 14.17 -0.32
C LYS A 96 -3.94 14.76 0.32
N MET A 97 -3.44 15.87 -0.18
CA MET A 97 -2.32 16.59 0.45
C MET A 97 -2.65 16.94 1.90
N ARG A 98 -3.80 17.52 2.17
CA ARG A 98 -4.20 17.87 3.54
C ARG A 98 -4.30 16.67 4.46
N VAL A 99 -4.97 15.59 4.03
CA VAL A 99 -5.24 14.42 4.88
C VAL A 99 -4.03 13.52 5.08
N GLN A 100 -3.07 13.52 4.15
CA GLN A 100 -1.89 12.65 4.23
C GLN A 100 -0.62 13.42 4.64
N LEU A 101 -0.33 14.54 3.99
CA LEU A 101 0.95 15.23 4.18
C LEU A 101 1.03 15.93 5.54
N ILE A 102 -0.02 16.66 5.96
CA ILE A 102 -0.01 17.37 7.25
C ILE A 102 0.23 16.42 8.42
N PRO A 103 -0.57 15.33 8.60
CA PRO A 103 -0.32 14.38 9.67
C PRO A 103 1.08 13.77 9.60
N THR A 104 1.54 13.43 8.40
CA THR A 104 2.87 12.82 8.21
C THR A 104 3.98 13.76 8.66
N ILE A 105 3.95 15.03 8.27
CA ILE A 105 4.95 16.02 8.68
C ILE A 105 4.92 16.19 10.19
N VAL A 106 3.75 16.35 10.78
CA VAL A 106 3.62 16.55 12.23
C VAL A 106 4.19 15.37 12.99
N PHE A 107 3.79 14.14 12.67
CA PHE A 107 4.28 12.94 13.37
C PHE A 107 5.76 12.66 13.08
N PHE A 108 6.25 12.95 11.89
CA PHE A 108 7.67 12.87 11.53
C PHE A 108 8.52 13.80 12.39
N LEU A 109 8.13 15.06 12.53
CA LEU A 109 8.85 16.04 13.37
C LEU A 109 8.76 15.67 14.87
N LEU A 110 7.60 15.25 15.35
CA LEU A 110 7.44 14.75 16.72
C LEU A 110 8.31 13.52 16.98
N PHE A 111 8.37 12.58 16.04
CA PHE A 111 9.22 11.40 16.16
C PHE A 111 10.70 11.81 16.28
N LEU A 112 11.17 12.69 15.41
CA LEU A 112 12.57 13.17 15.45
C LEU A 112 12.91 13.97 16.71
N ALA A 113 11.93 14.65 17.30
CA ALA A 113 12.12 15.40 18.53
C ALA A 113 12.16 14.51 19.78
N MET A 114 11.47 13.36 19.76
CA MET A 114 11.24 12.56 20.98
C MET A 114 12.08 11.27 21.05
N ILE A 115 12.41 10.65 19.92
CA ILE A 115 12.93 9.27 19.90
C ILE A 115 14.44 9.18 19.67
N PRO A 116 15.08 9.92 18.72
CA PRO A 116 16.51 9.83 18.48
C PRO A 116 17.34 10.25 19.70
N THR A 117 18.49 9.61 19.85
CA THR A 117 19.50 9.96 20.85
C THR A 117 20.44 11.09 20.38
N THR A 118 20.41 11.39 19.08
CA THR A 118 21.17 12.49 18.46
C THR A 118 20.37 13.79 18.48
N PRO A 119 21.03 14.97 18.48
CA PRO A 119 20.35 16.25 18.42
C PRO A 119 19.39 16.38 17.24
N PHE A 120 18.33 17.19 17.39
CA PHE A 120 17.24 17.28 16.42
C PHE A 120 17.70 17.64 15.00
N VAL A 121 18.58 18.64 14.84
CA VAL A 121 19.00 19.10 13.50
C VAL A 121 19.80 18.04 12.74
N PRO A 122 20.84 17.39 13.30
CA PRO A 122 21.48 16.25 12.64
C PRO A 122 20.53 15.12 12.30
N SER A 123 19.62 14.75 13.21
CA SER A 123 18.61 13.71 12.97
C SER A 123 17.68 14.06 11.81
N LEU A 124 17.28 15.33 11.70
CA LEU A 124 16.44 15.82 10.60
C LEU A 124 17.19 15.76 9.27
N MET A 125 18.44 16.19 9.22
CA MET A 125 19.24 16.17 7.98
C MET A 125 19.48 14.73 7.50
N GLU A 126 19.82 13.82 8.40
CA GLU A 126 19.97 12.39 8.09
C GLU A 126 18.66 11.78 7.59
N ALA A 127 17.55 12.05 8.28
CA ALA A 127 16.25 11.56 7.88
C ALA A 127 15.80 12.11 6.51
N LEU A 128 16.09 13.38 6.20
CA LEU A 128 15.79 13.98 4.91
C LEU A 128 16.68 13.42 3.79
N ALA A 129 17.93 13.12 4.05
CA ALA A 129 18.85 12.51 3.09
C ALA A 129 18.48 11.05 2.76
N SER A 130 17.83 10.34 3.68
CA SER A 130 17.38 8.97 3.47
C SER A 130 16.08 8.90 2.67
N SER A 131 15.97 7.96 1.72
CA SER A 131 14.70 7.69 1.00
C SER A 131 13.59 7.21 1.94
N MET A 132 13.95 6.59 3.06
CA MET A 132 13.03 6.03 4.06
C MET A 132 12.46 7.06 5.05
N LYS A 133 12.99 8.30 5.10
CA LYS A 133 12.49 9.38 5.97
C LYS A 133 12.22 8.93 7.40
N ALA A 134 13.20 8.28 8.03
CA ALA A 134 13.05 7.67 9.37
C ALA A 134 11.82 6.74 9.53
N GLY A 135 11.28 6.22 8.41
CA GLY A 135 10.10 5.36 8.37
C GLY A 135 8.81 6.05 7.87
N TYR A 136 8.78 7.38 7.77
CA TYR A 136 7.59 8.14 7.35
C TYR A 136 7.46 8.33 5.82
N TRP A 137 8.23 7.59 5.03
CA TRP A 137 8.25 7.66 3.57
C TRP A 137 6.95 7.21 2.89
N PHE A 138 6.24 6.23 3.46
CA PHE A 138 5.10 5.55 2.82
C PHE A 138 3.97 6.49 2.42
N THR A 139 3.54 7.40 3.30
CA THR A 139 2.45 8.34 3.01
C THR A 139 2.84 9.38 1.97
N LEU A 140 4.12 9.81 1.96
CA LEU A 140 4.67 10.70 0.96
C LEU A 140 4.66 10.02 -0.43
N VAL A 141 5.17 8.80 -0.50
CA VAL A 141 5.22 8.01 -1.74
C VAL A 141 3.81 7.67 -2.24
N LEU A 142 2.90 7.29 -1.34
CA LEU A 142 1.50 7.07 -1.71
C LEU A 142 0.83 8.35 -2.25
N LEU A 143 1.17 9.51 -1.69
CA LEU A 143 0.69 10.79 -2.22
C LEU A 143 1.21 11.01 -3.65
N TYR A 144 2.50 10.78 -3.92
CA TYR A 144 3.06 10.89 -5.28
C TYR A 144 2.32 9.98 -6.26
N MET A 145 2.10 8.71 -5.89
CA MET A 145 1.37 7.75 -6.73
C MET A 145 -0.06 8.20 -7.02
N LEU A 146 -0.77 8.72 -6.00
CA LEU A 146 -2.13 9.21 -6.16
C LEU A 146 -2.17 10.45 -7.06
N LEU A 147 -1.26 11.42 -6.89
CA LEU A 147 -1.20 12.61 -7.73
C LEU A 147 -0.87 12.27 -9.18
N THR A 148 0.11 11.37 -9.39
CA THR A 148 0.45 10.87 -10.74
C THR A 148 -0.74 10.16 -11.38
N PHE A 149 -1.45 9.32 -10.65
CA PHE A 149 -2.64 8.63 -11.14
C PHE A 149 -3.80 9.60 -11.44
N TYR A 150 -4.01 10.63 -10.62
CA TYR A 150 -5.04 11.64 -10.86
C TYR A 150 -4.72 12.50 -12.10
N ALA A 151 -3.45 12.91 -12.26
CA ALA A 151 -2.99 13.62 -13.45
C ALA A 151 -3.16 12.76 -14.71
N PHE A 152 -2.74 11.49 -14.64
CA PHE A 152 -2.94 10.51 -15.72
C PHE A 152 -4.43 10.37 -16.09
N SER A 153 -5.31 10.15 -15.11
CA SER A 153 -6.74 9.98 -15.34
C SER A 153 -7.38 11.25 -15.97
N TYR A 154 -6.91 12.44 -15.58
CA TYR A 154 -7.33 13.69 -16.19
C TYR A 154 -6.89 13.79 -17.66
N VAL A 155 -5.63 13.50 -17.96
CA VAL A 155 -5.09 13.51 -19.33
C VAL A 155 -5.82 12.46 -20.19
N GLU A 156 -5.98 11.23 -19.67
CA GLU A 156 -6.72 10.17 -20.32
C GLU A 156 -8.15 10.62 -20.68
N SER A 157 -8.87 11.22 -19.73
CA SER A 157 -10.24 11.70 -19.98
C SER A 157 -10.30 12.77 -21.07
N LYS A 158 -9.29 13.66 -21.17
CA LYS A 158 -9.22 14.65 -22.24
C LYS A 158 -8.96 14.04 -23.61
N ILE A 159 -8.06 13.05 -23.67
CA ILE A 159 -7.77 12.35 -24.93
C ILE A 159 -9.03 11.65 -25.43
N PHE A 160 -9.75 10.93 -24.58
CA PHE A 160 -10.95 10.17 -24.99
C PHE A 160 -12.16 11.06 -25.27
N ARG A 161 -12.42 12.12 -24.50
CA ARG A 161 -13.48 13.09 -24.84
C ARG A 161 -13.28 13.75 -26.20
N ARG A 162 -12.05 13.92 -26.64
CA ARG A 162 -11.72 14.45 -27.97
C ARG A 162 -12.04 13.45 -29.07
N TYR A 163 -11.99 12.13 -28.78
CA TYR A 163 -12.36 11.06 -29.72
C TYR A 163 -13.88 10.83 -29.77
N GLU A 164 -14.58 10.92 -28.62
CA GLU A 164 -16.04 10.71 -28.55
C GLU A 164 -16.84 11.86 -29.14
N GLY A 165 -16.28 13.07 -29.25
CA GLY A 165 -16.90 14.23 -29.90
C GLY A 165 -17.20 14.05 -31.39
N THR A 166 -16.77 12.94 -32.00
CA THR A 166 -16.94 12.67 -33.45
C THR A 166 -17.93 11.55 -33.77
N GLY A 167 -18.65 10.94 -32.81
CA GLY A 167 -19.66 9.98 -33.26
C GLY A 167 -20.20 8.91 -32.36
N ALA A 168 -20.51 9.10 -31.09
CA ALA A 168 -21.34 8.13 -30.38
C ALA A 168 -22.04 8.68 -29.13
N ARG A 169 -23.24 9.22 -29.30
CA ARG A 169 -24.23 9.31 -28.23
C ARG A 169 -24.62 7.89 -27.80
N GLY A 170 -24.23 7.45 -26.60
CA GLY A 170 -24.84 6.24 -26.00
C GLY A 170 -23.96 5.26 -25.25
N ARG A 171 -22.68 5.58 -24.88
CA ARG A 171 -21.87 4.66 -24.07
C ARG A 171 -21.38 5.32 -22.78
N GLU A 172 -22.29 5.56 -21.85
CA GLU A 172 -21.99 6.22 -20.58
C GLU A 172 -21.13 5.42 -19.59
N ASN A 173 -20.85 4.12 -19.80
CA ASN A 173 -20.18 3.26 -18.80
C ASN A 173 -19.09 2.33 -19.35
N THR A 174 -18.59 2.52 -20.56
CA THR A 174 -17.46 1.71 -21.03
C THR A 174 -16.15 2.28 -20.49
N PRO A 175 -15.31 1.44 -19.83
CA PRO A 175 -13.98 1.90 -19.40
C PRO A 175 -13.17 2.31 -20.63
N ALA A 176 -12.42 3.42 -20.52
CA ALA A 176 -11.52 3.84 -21.58
C ALA A 176 -10.58 2.69 -22.00
N PRO A 177 -10.14 2.65 -23.29
CA PRO A 177 -9.30 1.58 -23.80
C PRO A 177 -8.08 1.32 -22.91
N PRO A 178 -7.62 0.07 -22.77
CA PRO A 178 -6.55 -0.30 -21.83
C PRO A 178 -5.17 0.25 -22.20
N ILE A 179 -4.98 0.73 -23.43
CA ILE A 179 -3.67 1.05 -24.01
C ILE A 179 -2.87 2.03 -23.15
N LEU A 180 -3.48 3.14 -22.72
CA LEU A 180 -2.76 4.18 -21.98
C LEU A 180 -2.35 3.72 -20.57
N ILE A 181 -3.23 3.02 -19.86
CA ILE A 181 -2.90 2.53 -18.51
C ILE A 181 -1.90 1.37 -18.56
N ILE A 182 -1.95 0.53 -19.59
CA ILE A 182 -0.96 -0.52 -19.85
C ILE A 182 0.40 0.11 -20.17
N LEU A 183 0.43 1.15 -21.01
CA LEU A 183 1.66 1.89 -21.29
C LEU A 183 2.26 2.50 -20.02
N LEU A 184 1.45 3.16 -19.19
CA LEU A 184 1.90 3.69 -17.90
C LEU A 184 2.43 2.57 -16.98
N PHE A 185 1.78 1.41 -16.98
CA PHE A 185 2.22 0.24 -16.21
C PHE A 185 3.59 -0.28 -16.71
N ILE A 186 3.78 -0.41 -18.02
CA ILE A 186 5.06 -0.81 -18.62
C ILE A 186 6.16 0.20 -18.28
N ILE A 187 5.90 1.51 -18.41
CA ILE A 187 6.85 2.56 -18.03
C ILE A 187 7.23 2.41 -16.54
N SER A 188 6.25 2.16 -15.68
CA SER A 188 6.51 1.98 -14.24
C SER A 188 7.34 0.73 -13.94
N LEU A 189 7.15 -0.36 -14.70
CA LEU A 189 8.01 -1.56 -14.62
C LEU A 189 9.43 -1.26 -15.10
N CYS A 190 9.61 -0.48 -16.16
CA CYS A 190 10.94 -0.07 -16.60
C CYS A 190 11.69 0.70 -15.50
N PHE A 191 11.04 1.64 -14.80
CA PHE A 191 11.65 2.34 -13.66
C PHE A 191 11.94 1.41 -12.47
N PHE A 192 11.07 0.43 -12.22
CA PHE A 192 11.32 -0.58 -11.19
C PHE A 192 12.57 -1.40 -11.51
N GLU A 193 12.68 -1.92 -12.73
CA GLU A 193 13.81 -2.75 -13.16
C GLU A 193 15.13 -1.95 -13.25
N THR A 194 15.10 -0.71 -13.72
CA THR A 194 16.32 0.08 -13.97
C THR A 194 16.79 0.92 -12.79
N CYS A 195 15.86 1.43 -11.98
CA CYS A 195 16.20 2.35 -10.90
C CYS A 195 16.17 1.71 -9.51
N TYR A 196 15.27 0.75 -9.28
CA TYR A 196 15.13 0.13 -7.95
C TYR A 196 15.93 -1.17 -7.82
N LEU A 197 15.71 -2.14 -8.70
CA LEU A 197 16.30 -3.49 -8.55
C LEU A 197 17.83 -3.51 -8.51
N PRO A 198 18.58 -2.74 -9.29
CA PRO A 198 20.03 -2.73 -9.18
C PRO A 198 20.53 -2.30 -7.79
N ARG A 199 19.81 -1.37 -7.15
CA ARG A 199 20.10 -0.95 -5.76
C ARG A 199 19.78 -2.04 -4.76
N TYR A 200 18.64 -2.73 -4.93
CA TYR A 200 18.24 -3.82 -4.08
C TYR A 200 19.23 -4.97 -4.12
N PHE A 201 19.64 -5.41 -5.30
CA PHE A 201 20.60 -6.51 -5.43
C PHE A 201 21.99 -6.13 -4.92
N SER A 202 22.48 -4.93 -5.22
CA SER A 202 23.72 -4.45 -4.64
C SER A 202 23.70 -4.47 -3.11
N TRP A 203 22.61 -4.01 -2.51
CA TRP A 203 22.45 -4.06 -1.06
C TRP A 203 22.39 -5.49 -0.53
N ALA A 204 21.65 -6.37 -1.19
CA ALA A 204 21.51 -7.77 -0.80
C ALA A 204 22.86 -8.52 -0.86
N LEU A 205 23.73 -8.13 -1.79
CA LEU A 205 25.09 -8.67 -1.93
C LEU A 205 26.12 -8.00 -1.01
N GLY A 206 25.72 -7.01 -0.21
CA GLY A 206 26.60 -6.27 0.68
C GLY A 206 27.45 -5.19 0.00
N HIS A 207 27.17 -4.87 -1.26
CA HIS A 207 27.84 -3.78 -1.99
C HIS A 207 27.13 -2.44 -1.78
N LYS A 208 27.87 -1.33 -1.93
CA LYS A 208 27.25 0.00 -2.00
C LYS A 208 26.61 0.13 -3.38
N GLY A 209 25.27 0.04 -3.43
CA GLY A 209 24.51 0.25 -4.66
C GLY A 209 24.65 1.67 -5.21
N PRO A 210 24.20 1.92 -6.46
CA PRO A 210 24.28 3.24 -7.07
C PRO A 210 23.57 4.27 -6.20
N GLN A 211 24.30 5.30 -5.77
CA GLN A 211 23.80 6.39 -4.95
C GLN A 211 23.33 7.53 -5.87
N ASN A 212 22.11 7.98 -5.65
CA ASN A 212 21.58 9.19 -6.28
C ASN A 212 20.90 10.02 -5.19
N GLU A 213 21.55 11.10 -4.81
CA GLU A 213 21.06 11.97 -3.71
C GLU A 213 19.68 12.52 -4.00
N PHE A 214 19.41 12.97 -5.21
CA PHE A 214 18.10 13.49 -5.59
C PHE A 214 16.99 12.44 -5.40
N LEU A 215 17.20 11.20 -5.83
CA LEU A 215 16.25 10.11 -5.65
C LEU A 215 16.04 9.74 -4.18
N ASN A 216 17.08 9.88 -3.35
CA ASN A 216 16.99 9.65 -1.91
C ASN A 216 16.25 10.80 -1.22
N TYR A 217 16.65 12.05 -1.47
CA TYR A 217 15.99 13.23 -0.90
C TYR A 217 14.51 13.34 -1.30
N SER A 218 14.15 12.98 -2.53
CA SER A 218 12.77 13.00 -3.00
C SER A 218 11.97 11.75 -2.62
N SER A 219 12.59 10.67 -2.14
CA SER A 219 11.98 9.33 -1.98
C SER A 219 11.42 8.72 -3.27
N LEU A 220 11.83 9.21 -4.45
CA LEU A 220 11.36 8.70 -5.74
C LEU A 220 11.78 7.26 -6.00
N VAL A 221 12.91 6.82 -5.44
CA VAL A 221 13.32 5.42 -5.53
C VAL A 221 12.25 4.49 -4.93
N GLU A 222 11.60 4.88 -3.84
CA GLU A 222 10.52 4.12 -3.22
C GLU A 222 9.22 4.21 -4.05
N MET A 223 8.99 5.32 -4.73
CA MET A 223 7.89 5.43 -5.71
C MET A 223 8.12 4.44 -6.86
N PHE A 224 9.29 4.41 -7.47
CA PHE A 224 9.62 3.49 -8.56
C PHE A 224 9.50 2.03 -8.12
N ARG A 225 9.88 1.73 -6.87
CA ARG A 225 9.72 0.41 -6.26
C ARG A 225 8.28 -0.09 -6.21
N TYR A 226 7.33 0.77 -5.89
CA TYR A 226 5.98 0.33 -5.55
C TYR A 226 4.89 0.78 -6.52
N PHE A 227 5.19 1.69 -7.44
CA PHE A 227 4.20 2.20 -8.39
C PHE A 227 3.62 1.13 -9.33
N PRO A 228 4.39 0.12 -9.81
CA PRO A 228 3.80 -0.97 -10.60
C PRO A 228 2.69 -1.71 -9.84
N PHE A 229 2.86 -1.95 -8.55
CA PHE A 229 1.85 -2.65 -7.73
C PHE A 229 0.60 -1.79 -7.50
N PHE A 230 0.77 -0.48 -7.33
CA PHE A 230 -0.34 0.46 -7.27
C PHE A 230 -1.13 0.45 -8.58
N LEU A 231 -0.48 0.55 -9.72
CA LEU A 231 -1.12 0.49 -11.03
C LEU A 231 -1.78 -0.86 -11.28
N TYR A 232 -1.15 -1.97 -10.88
CA TYR A 232 -1.76 -3.29 -10.96
C TYR A 232 -3.10 -3.33 -10.21
N GLY A 233 -3.16 -2.81 -8.99
CA GLY A 233 -4.42 -2.69 -8.25
C GLY A 233 -5.48 -1.82 -8.97
N THR A 234 -5.05 -0.73 -9.58
CA THR A 234 -5.91 0.14 -10.39
C THR A 234 -6.46 -0.60 -11.62
N ILE A 235 -5.62 -1.35 -12.33
CA ILE A 235 -6.00 -2.14 -13.51
C ILE A 235 -6.99 -3.24 -13.11
N VAL A 236 -6.73 -3.98 -12.06
CA VAL A 236 -7.63 -5.04 -11.55
C VAL A 236 -9.01 -4.46 -11.21
N HIS A 237 -9.08 -3.30 -10.58
CA HIS A 237 -10.39 -2.68 -10.28
C HIS A 237 -11.07 -2.08 -11.51
N ARG A 238 -10.30 -1.53 -12.44
CA ARG A 238 -10.83 -0.96 -13.68
C ARG A 238 -11.49 -2.01 -14.57
N TYR A 239 -10.89 -3.19 -14.62
CA TYR A 239 -11.36 -4.34 -15.39
C TYR A 239 -11.89 -5.44 -14.45
N TRP A 240 -12.67 -5.02 -13.43
CA TRP A 240 -13.08 -5.91 -12.34
C TRP A 240 -13.86 -7.15 -12.82
N ASP A 241 -14.78 -7.00 -13.78
CA ASP A 241 -15.58 -8.11 -14.30
C ASP A 241 -14.72 -9.16 -15.01
N GLN A 242 -13.70 -8.73 -15.77
CA GLN A 242 -12.74 -9.62 -16.42
C GLN A 242 -11.82 -10.28 -15.38
N ALA A 243 -11.33 -9.49 -14.43
CA ALA A 243 -10.49 -9.99 -13.35
C ALA A 243 -11.24 -11.02 -12.49
N GLN A 244 -12.52 -10.80 -12.19
CA GLN A 244 -13.34 -11.75 -11.47
C GLN A 244 -13.49 -13.07 -12.24
N ARG A 245 -13.87 -13.02 -13.53
CA ARG A 245 -14.00 -14.23 -14.36
C ARG A 245 -12.70 -15.04 -14.41
N LEU A 246 -11.56 -14.37 -14.48
CA LEU A 246 -10.26 -15.02 -14.45
C LEU A 246 -9.98 -15.67 -13.08
N MET A 247 -10.19 -14.94 -11.99
CA MET A 247 -9.98 -15.44 -10.61
C MET A 247 -10.96 -16.56 -10.23
N ASP A 248 -12.17 -16.58 -10.78
CA ASP A 248 -13.18 -17.61 -10.52
C ASP A 248 -12.99 -18.86 -11.40
N SER A 249 -12.03 -18.83 -12.32
CA SER A 249 -11.64 -20.01 -13.09
C SER A 249 -10.97 -21.04 -12.17
N ARG A 250 -11.44 -22.31 -12.24
CA ARG A 250 -10.93 -23.42 -11.41
C ARG A 250 -9.42 -23.66 -11.53
N TRP A 251 -8.83 -23.30 -12.66
CA TRP A 251 -7.42 -23.51 -12.94
C TRP A 251 -6.54 -22.30 -12.55
N PHE A 252 -7.10 -21.12 -12.43
CA PHE A 252 -6.31 -19.91 -12.25
C PHE A 252 -5.57 -19.91 -10.91
N TYR A 253 -6.26 -20.22 -9.80
CA TYR A 253 -5.64 -20.24 -8.48
C TYR A 253 -4.53 -21.30 -8.35
N PRO A 254 -4.74 -22.58 -8.75
CA PRO A 254 -3.67 -23.59 -8.73
C PRO A 254 -2.46 -23.22 -9.61
N VAL A 255 -2.69 -22.65 -10.79
CA VAL A 255 -1.60 -22.21 -11.68
C VAL A 255 -0.82 -21.06 -11.07
N VAL A 256 -1.49 -20.04 -10.54
CA VAL A 256 -0.82 -18.92 -9.87
C VAL A 256 -0.04 -19.40 -8.66
N LEU A 257 -0.59 -20.33 -7.88
CA LEU A 257 0.10 -20.92 -6.72
C LEU A 257 1.35 -21.71 -7.16
N ALA A 258 1.24 -22.56 -8.17
CA ALA A 258 2.37 -23.33 -8.69
C ALA A 258 3.48 -22.41 -9.21
N LEU A 259 3.13 -21.40 -9.99
CA LEU A 259 4.08 -20.38 -10.48
C LEU A 259 4.72 -19.61 -9.33
N ALA A 260 3.97 -19.25 -8.29
CA ALA A 260 4.50 -18.55 -7.14
C ALA A 260 5.52 -19.40 -6.38
N VAL A 261 5.26 -20.70 -6.22
CA VAL A 261 6.22 -21.64 -5.61
C VAL A 261 7.49 -21.73 -6.44
N VAL A 262 7.36 -21.96 -7.77
CA VAL A 262 8.51 -22.05 -8.67
C VAL A 262 9.34 -20.76 -8.65
N MET A 263 8.71 -19.59 -8.76
CA MET A 263 9.42 -18.32 -8.75
C MET A 263 10.07 -18.02 -7.39
N SER A 264 9.42 -18.42 -6.28
CA SER A 264 9.99 -18.25 -4.93
C SER A 264 11.22 -19.15 -4.74
N LEU A 265 11.20 -20.38 -5.23
CA LEU A 265 12.36 -21.27 -5.23
C LEU A 265 13.50 -20.72 -6.10
N GLU A 266 13.20 -20.19 -7.28
CA GLU A 266 14.18 -19.54 -8.11
C GLU A 266 14.79 -18.31 -7.44
N VAL A 267 14.00 -17.47 -6.76
CA VAL A 267 14.52 -16.33 -5.97
C VAL A 267 15.52 -16.81 -4.92
N ILE A 268 15.22 -17.89 -4.20
CA ILE A 268 16.12 -18.46 -3.19
C ILE A 268 17.41 -18.97 -3.85
N LYS A 269 17.30 -19.75 -4.92
CA LYS A 269 18.42 -20.30 -5.67
C LYS A 269 19.33 -19.21 -6.25
N TRP A 270 18.75 -18.18 -6.85
CA TRP A 270 19.48 -17.12 -7.52
C TRP A 270 20.14 -16.14 -6.56
N HIS A 271 19.59 -15.97 -5.39
CA HIS A 271 20.25 -15.23 -4.31
C HIS A 271 21.57 -15.86 -3.89
N THR A 272 21.68 -17.19 -4.02
CA THR A 272 22.93 -17.92 -3.78
C THR A 272 23.91 -17.91 -4.97
N LEU A 273 23.42 -17.67 -6.20
CA LEU A 273 24.22 -17.78 -7.45
C LEU A 273 24.69 -16.43 -8.02
N HIS A 274 24.35 -15.29 -7.41
CA HIS A 274 24.76 -13.94 -7.82
C HIS A 274 24.50 -13.58 -9.31
N MET A 275 23.43 -14.10 -9.92
CA MET A 275 23.17 -13.92 -11.35
C MET A 275 22.37 -12.64 -11.63
N GLU A 276 22.76 -11.92 -12.70
CA GLU A 276 22.10 -10.67 -13.14
C GLU A 276 20.62 -10.83 -13.52
N TRP A 277 20.19 -12.02 -13.92
CA TRP A 277 18.80 -12.35 -14.29
C TRP A 277 17.86 -12.62 -13.11
N ALA A 278 18.37 -12.47 -11.88
CA ALA A 278 17.54 -12.66 -10.66
C ALA A 278 16.38 -11.67 -10.54
N SER A 279 16.38 -10.58 -11.30
CA SER A 279 15.35 -9.55 -11.27
C SER A 279 13.98 -10.07 -11.67
N LEU A 280 13.87 -10.81 -12.76
CA LEU A 280 12.58 -11.27 -13.30
C LEU A 280 11.86 -12.27 -12.38
N PRO A 281 12.47 -13.36 -11.89
CA PRO A 281 11.85 -14.24 -10.90
C PRO A 281 11.42 -13.50 -9.62
N HIS A 282 12.23 -12.56 -9.13
CA HIS A 282 11.90 -11.76 -7.96
C HIS A 282 10.65 -10.90 -8.19
N THR A 283 10.60 -10.18 -9.31
CA THR A 283 9.46 -9.35 -9.70
C THR A 283 8.18 -10.20 -9.85
N LEU A 284 8.27 -11.33 -10.57
CA LEU A 284 7.15 -12.25 -10.74
C LEU A 284 6.67 -12.83 -9.40
N ALA A 285 7.58 -13.24 -8.52
CA ALA A 285 7.21 -13.74 -7.19
C ALA A 285 6.42 -12.69 -6.39
N MET A 286 6.82 -11.41 -6.45
CA MET A 286 6.10 -10.32 -5.77
C MET A 286 4.65 -10.18 -6.28
N PHE A 287 4.45 -10.18 -7.61
CA PHE A 287 3.09 -10.09 -8.21
C PHE A 287 2.25 -11.33 -7.92
N LEU A 288 2.83 -12.52 -8.01
CA LEU A 288 2.13 -13.78 -7.79
C LEU A 288 1.71 -13.94 -6.31
N LEU A 289 2.62 -13.70 -5.36
CA LEU A 289 2.32 -13.81 -3.93
C LEU A 289 1.26 -12.80 -3.49
N LEU A 290 1.38 -11.55 -3.93
CA LEU A 290 0.35 -10.53 -3.67
C LEU A 290 -1.01 -10.94 -4.25
N SER A 291 -1.05 -11.51 -5.47
CA SER A 291 -2.28 -11.97 -6.12
C SER A 291 -2.93 -13.13 -5.37
N ILE A 292 -2.12 -14.08 -4.87
CA ILE A 292 -2.60 -15.19 -4.04
C ILE A 292 -3.29 -14.67 -2.78
N VAL A 293 -2.64 -13.75 -2.06
CA VAL A 293 -3.21 -13.20 -0.82
C VAL A 293 -4.50 -12.44 -1.11
N PHE A 294 -4.52 -11.64 -2.18
CA PHE A 294 -5.72 -10.91 -2.60
C PHE A 294 -6.87 -11.85 -2.96
N MET A 295 -6.60 -12.89 -3.77
CA MET A 295 -7.59 -13.89 -4.17
C MET A 295 -8.12 -14.67 -2.96
N PHE A 296 -7.26 -15.04 -2.02
CA PHE A 296 -7.66 -15.70 -0.78
C PHE A 296 -8.68 -14.87 0.01
N PHE A 297 -8.38 -13.60 0.26
CA PHE A 297 -9.31 -12.71 0.98
C PHE A 297 -10.62 -12.47 0.21
N ARG A 298 -10.56 -12.42 -1.12
CA ARG A 298 -11.76 -12.31 -1.95
C ARG A 298 -12.58 -13.60 -1.93
N HIS A 299 -11.96 -14.77 -2.02
CA HIS A 299 -12.64 -16.07 -1.95
C HIS A 299 -13.36 -16.22 -0.61
N GLU A 300 -12.67 -15.91 0.47
CA GLU A 300 -13.19 -15.97 1.84
C GLU A 300 -13.90 -14.67 2.29
N GLN A 301 -14.53 -13.95 1.36
CA GLN A 301 -15.12 -12.64 1.63
C GLN A 301 -16.23 -12.69 2.70
N ALA A 302 -17.00 -13.78 2.81
CA ALA A 302 -17.99 -13.98 3.85
C ALA A 302 -17.31 -14.11 5.22
N PHE A 303 -16.27 -14.94 5.33
CA PHE A 303 -15.50 -15.10 6.57
C PHE A 303 -14.90 -13.76 7.02
N PHE A 304 -14.21 -13.06 6.15
CA PHE A 304 -13.59 -11.76 6.49
C PHE A 304 -14.60 -10.62 6.62
N GLY A 305 -15.77 -10.75 6.02
CA GLY A 305 -16.86 -9.77 6.10
C GLY A 305 -17.68 -9.86 7.40
N GLU A 306 -17.99 -11.07 7.87
CA GLU A 306 -19.05 -11.31 8.84
C GLU A 306 -18.56 -11.81 10.20
N THR A 307 -17.46 -12.58 10.26
CA THR A 307 -16.95 -13.14 11.52
C THR A 307 -16.40 -12.07 12.47
N ARG A 308 -16.32 -12.41 13.76
CA ARG A 308 -15.68 -11.53 14.78
C ARG A 308 -14.22 -11.25 14.45
N PHE A 309 -13.49 -12.25 13.97
CA PHE A 309 -12.11 -12.11 13.52
C PHE A 309 -12.00 -11.16 12.33
N GLY A 310 -12.81 -11.36 11.28
CA GLY A 310 -12.87 -10.48 10.12
C GLY A 310 -13.23 -9.04 10.48
N LYS A 311 -14.22 -8.84 11.37
CA LYS A 311 -14.60 -7.52 11.90
C LYS A 311 -13.47 -6.85 12.68
N GLY A 312 -12.66 -7.61 13.42
CA GLY A 312 -11.45 -7.13 14.08
C GLY A 312 -10.41 -6.61 13.07
N LEU A 313 -10.14 -7.38 12.03
CA LEU A 313 -9.25 -6.95 10.95
C LEU A 313 -9.78 -5.72 10.20
N GLN A 314 -11.09 -5.67 9.91
CA GLN A 314 -11.74 -4.48 9.32
C GLN A 314 -11.57 -3.24 10.19
N PHE A 315 -11.70 -3.39 11.51
CA PHE A 315 -11.53 -2.31 12.46
C PHE A 315 -10.12 -1.73 12.41
N ILE A 316 -9.08 -2.58 12.34
CA ILE A 316 -7.68 -2.21 12.14
C ILE A 316 -7.51 -1.56 10.75
N GLY A 317 -8.06 -2.17 9.70
CA GLY A 317 -7.96 -1.70 8.32
C GLY A 317 -8.51 -0.31 8.06
N ARG A 318 -9.53 0.08 8.83
CA ARG A 318 -10.08 1.44 8.80
C ARG A 318 -9.21 2.49 9.47
N ARG A 319 -8.21 2.08 10.27
CA ARG A 319 -7.30 2.93 11.06
C ARG A 319 -5.84 2.83 10.64
N THR A 320 -5.58 2.30 9.45
CA THR A 320 -4.21 2.06 8.98
C THR A 320 -3.32 3.30 9.01
N LEU A 321 -3.85 4.49 8.67
CA LEU A 321 -3.08 5.73 8.75
C LEU A 321 -2.68 6.08 10.19
N ASP A 322 -3.61 5.95 11.13
CA ASP A 322 -3.37 6.27 12.53
C ASP A 322 -2.29 5.33 13.10
N ILE A 323 -2.42 4.02 12.81
CA ILE A 323 -1.45 3.01 13.24
C ILE A 323 -0.08 3.28 12.61
N TYR A 324 -0.05 3.59 11.30
CA TYR A 324 1.18 3.91 10.60
C TYR A 324 1.92 5.11 11.22
N LEU A 325 1.21 6.16 11.60
CA LEU A 325 1.80 7.36 12.18
C LEU A 325 2.32 7.15 13.61
N LEU A 326 1.65 6.28 14.38
CA LEU A 326 1.88 6.13 15.83
C LEU A 326 2.80 4.96 16.19
N HIS A 327 2.88 3.89 15.38
CA HIS A 327 3.55 2.64 15.80
C HIS A 327 5.04 2.81 16.16
N TYR A 328 5.73 3.77 15.54
CA TYR A 328 7.15 4.03 15.86
C TYR A 328 7.38 4.52 17.29
N PHE A 329 6.39 5.17 17.89
CA PHE A 329 6.47 5.63 19.30
C PHE A 329 6.31 4.49 20.29
N PHE A 330 5.73 3.37 19.88
CA PHE A 330 5.46 2.22 20.74
C PHE A 330 6.37 1.02 20.49
N LEU A 331 7.38 1.15 19.61
CA LEU A 331 8.34 0.06 19.38
C LEU A 331 9.26 -0.11 20.60
N PRO A 332 9.15 -1.22 21.36
CA PRO A 332 10.03 -1.44 22.50
C PRO A 332 11.44 -1.78 22.02
N LYS A 333 12.45 -1.34 22.77
CA LYS A 333 13.84 -1.76 22.53
C LYS A 333 14.09 -3.06 23.28
N LEU A 334 14.12 -4.19 22.60
CA LEU A 334 14.29 -5.53 23.15
C LEU A 334 15.49 -6.27 22.51
N PRO A 335 16.69 -5.66 22.41
CA PRO A 335 17.81 -6.29 21.71
C PRO A 335 18.30 -7.55 22.42
N MET A 336 18.21 -7.62 23.75
CA MET A 336 18.60 -8.81 24.52
C MET A 336 17.67 -10.00 24.24
N VAL A 337 16.35 -9.76 24.08
CA VAL A 337 15.39 -10.78 23.68
C VAL A 337 15.70 -11.26 22.26
N GLY A 338 15.96 -10.32 21.35
CA GLY A 338 16.37 -10.62 19.98
C GLY A 338 17.65 -11.46 19.94
N LEU A 339 18.67 -11.06 20.69
CA LEU A 339 19.94 -11.79 20.78
C LEU A 339 19.73 -13.22 21.34
N PHE A 340 18.97 -13.37 22.43
CA PHE A 340 18.77 -14.66 23.07
C PHE A 340 17.97 -15.64 22.22
N PHE A 341 16.87 -15.20 21.62
CA PHE A 341 15.97 -16.10 20.87
C PHE A 341 16.33 -16.26 19.40
N PHE A 342 16.91 -15.25 18.74
CA PHE A 342 16.99 -15.23 17.28
C PHE A 342 18.40 -15.31 16.70
N THR A 343 19.47 -15.10 17.49
CA THR A 343 20.84 -15.10 16.94
C THR A 343 21.29 -16.48 16.48
N ASN A 344 20.88 -17.54 17.18
CA ASN A 344 21.35 -18.91 16.91
C ASN A 344 20.23 -19.90 16.55
N ARG A 345 18.98 -19.48 16.52
CA ARG A 345 17.82 -20.37 16.35
C ARG A 345 16.74 -19.75 15.48
N HIS A 346 17.14 -19.25 14.30
CA HIS A 346 16.17 -18.73 13.35
C HIS A 346 15.20 -19.82 12.91
N ASN A 347 13.92 -19.64 13.26
CA ASN A 347 12.84 -20.52 12.86
C ASN A 347 11.70 -19.63 12.34
N PHE A 348 11.17 -19.95 11.15
CA PHE A 348 10.09 -19.20 10.51
C PHE A 348 8.90 -18.96 11.46
N LEU A 349 8.47 -20.00 12.18
CA LEU A 349 7.34 -19.93 13.10
C LEU A 349 7.66 -19.05 14.32
N LEU A 350 8.84 -19.21 14.91
CA LEU A 350 9.28 -18.44 16.07
C LEU A 350 9.40 -16.95 15.72
N ASP A 351 10.09 -16.62 14.61
CA ASP A 351 10.28 -15.26 14.15
C ASP A 351 8.92 -14.58 13.87
N THR A 352 8.01 -15.31 13.21
CA THR A 352 6.68 -14.82 12.87
C THR A 352 5.82 -14.63 14.12
N THR A 353 5.70 -15.64 14.99
CA THR A 353 4.80 -15.59 16.14
C THR A 353 5.23 -14.57 17.17
N ALA A 354 6.53 -14.49 17.50
CA ALA A 354 7.05 -13.52 18.45
C ALA A 354 6.85 -12.09 17.95
N SER A 355 7.17 -11.83 16.69
CA SER A 355 6.99 -10.50 16.07
C SER A 355 5.51 -10.13 15.96
N LEU A 356 4.63 -11.10 15.65
CA LEU A 356 3.19 -10.92 15.56
C LEU A 356 2.57 -10.56 16.91
N LEU A 357 2.91 -11.27 17.97
CA LEU A 357 2.35 -10.99 19.31
C LEU A 357 2.69 -9.58 19.77
N VAL A 358 3.95 -9.16 19.65
CA VAL A 358 4.34 -7.78 19.99
C VAL A 358 3.67 -6.75 19.06
N ALA A 359 3.55 -7.07 17.77
CA ALA A 359 2.88 -6.18 16.81
C ALA A 359 1.40 -5.95 17.17
N LEU A 360 0.68 -6.99 17.60
CA LEU A 360 -0.73 -6.86 18.01
C LEU A 360 -0.88 -5.96 19.23
N VAL A 361 0.03 -6.05 20.20
CA VAL A 361 0.07 -5.16 21.37
C VAL A 361 0.30 -3.71 20.92
N ILE A 362 1.27 -3.47 20.04
CA ILE A 362 1.55 -2.14 19.50
C ILE A 362 0.35 -1.57 18.75
N VAL A 363 -0.30 -2.38 17.89
CA VAL A 363 -1.51 -1.97 17.17
C VAL A 363 -2.62 -1.57 18.15
N ALA A 364 -2.80 -2.30 19.24
CA ALA A 364 -3.77 -1.95 20.28
C ALA A 364 -3.43 -0.59 20.92
N PHE A 365 -2.18 -0.35 21.31
CA PHE A 365 -1.73 0.95 21.84
C PHE A 365 -1.93 2.10 20.84
N CYS A 366 -1.61 1.89 19.56
CA CYS A 366 -1.84 2.89 18.52
C CYS A 366 -3.33 3.25 18.39
N ILE A 367 -4.21 2.26 18.45
CA ILE A 367 -5.66 2.47 18.35
C ILE A 367 -6.18 3.24 19.57
N ILE A 368 -5.79 2.84 20.78
CA ILE A 368 -6.19 3.51 22.03
C ILE A 368 -5.72 4.97 21.99
N THR A 369 -4.45 5.20 21.69
CA THR A 369 -3.87 6.56 21.60
C THR A 369 -4.55 7.40 20.54
N SER A 370 -4.82 6.83 19.35
CA SER A 370 -5.57 7.52 18.31
C SER A 370 -6.96 7.93 18.75
N GLN A 371 -7.67 7.08 19.51
CA GLN A 371 -8.98 7.39 20.05
C GLN A 371 -8.91 8.51 21.10
N LEU A 372 -7.94 8.46 22.00
CA LEU A 372 -7.73 9.50 23.00
C LEU A 372 -7.43 10.87 22.37
N ILE A 373 -6.54 10.91 21.37
CA ILE A 373 -6.24 12.15 20.64
C ILE A 373 -7.51 12.71 19.95
N ARG A 374 -8.39 11.85 19.45
CA ARG A 374 -9.62 12.25 18.76
C ARG A 374 -10.74 12.77 19.66
N VAL A 375 -10.61 12.62 20.99
CA VAL A 375 -11.54 13.23 21.95
C VAL A 375 -11.48 14.76 21.87
N SER A 376 -10.30 15.32 21.61
CA SER A 376 -10.13 16.75 21.36
C SER A 376 -10.41 17.10 19.90
N PRO A 377 -11.42 17.95 19.58
CA PRO A 377 -11.68 18.41 18.21
C PRO A 377 -10.48 19.16 17.61
N PHE A 378 -9.75 19.90 18.43
CA PHE A 378 -8.54 20.61 18.04
C PHE A 378 -7.45 19.63 17.58
N LEU A 379 -7.08 18.65 18.42
CA LEU A 379 -6.07 17.67 18.10
C LEU A 379 -6.48 16.81 16.91
N LYS A 380 -7.74 16.42 16.79
CA LYS A 380 -8.27 15.68 15.65
C LYS A 380 -8.04 16.46 14.34
N LYS A 381 -8.33 17.76 14.32
CA LYS A 381 -8.19 18.59 13.13
C LYS A 381 -6.72 18.78 12.73
N TYR A 382 -5.85 19.09 13.69
CA TYR A 382 -4.45 19.45 13.40
C TYR A 382 -3.53 18.24 13.27
N LEU A 383 -3.76 17.17 14.02
CA LEU A 383 -2.93 15.96 13.96
C LEU A 383 -3.38 14.96 12.87
N PHE A 384 -4.67 14.92 12.53
CA PHE A 384 -5.17 13.96 11.54
C PHE A 384 -5.81 14.61 10.29
N GLY A 385 -5.83 15.93 10.20
CA GLY A 385 -6.32 16.67 9.03
C GLY A 385 -7.81 16.48 8.72
N ARG A 386 -8.61 16.13 9.73
CA ARG A 386 -10.04 15.77 9.58
C ARG A 386 -10.94 16.54 10.53
#